data_999545f27889c2a47db42367a68d9fdd
#
_entry.id   999545f27889c2a47db42367a68d9fdd
#
_cell.length_a   1.000
_cell.length_b   1.000
_cell.length_c   1.000
_cell.angle_alpha   90.00
_cell.angle_beta   90.00
_cell.angle_gamma   90.00
#
_symmetry.space_group_name_H-M   'P 1'
#
loop_
_entity.id
_entity.type
_entity.pdbx_description
1 polymer ?
#
loop_
_entity_poly.entity_id
_entity_poly.type
_entity_poly.pdbx_seq_one_letter_code
_entity_poly.pdbx_strand_id
1 'polypeptide(L)'
;MKLKQFIIPVAGALLLGGCEADHRNDNLPDSVVYLLESDLQKALFYDIEETIDYSFRAFSSGYTVTPSELGIELSDDVLTAYNEANGTAYTALDPVCYRLVNSTGSVDADHPSTTFTVQLDCSAIKQLGDLTSYVIPLRLTSSSSKVNEELGSILINPEMAETQVLVRNAGVVECDLGSSQTLDFTAYVEFDNKWETTTEYVYGDEVLDAYNAEHGTNYLPIPTDAVTFTPAQLEVGKREAVSHFEIDKSKLTPDRFYTLAVQLKSNSEFKIGADNTVLYHIALNPLFTDRSKWIL
;
A
#
# COMPACT_ATOMS: atom_id res chain seq x y z
N MET A 1 4.69 24.13 -93.05
CA MET A 1 5.77 24.22 -92.02
C MET A 1 5.61 23.07 -91.06
N LYS A 2 6.42 22.01 -91.17
CA LYS A 2 6.28 20.77 -90.35
C LYS A 2 7.35 20.77 -89.27
N LEU A 3 6.93 20.80 -88.06
CA LEU A 3 7.81 20.71 -86.88
C LEU A 3 8.10 19.23 -86.59
N LYS A 4 9.35 18.83 -86.72
CA LYS A 4 9.81 17.49 -86.40
C LYS A 4 10.08 17.43 -84.85
N GLN A 5 9.36 16.56 -84.18
CA GLN A 5 9.63 16.23 -82.79
C GLN A 5 10.86 15.30 -82.72
N PHE A 6 11.89 15.72 -82.05
CA PHE A 6 12.98 14.86 -81.61
C PHE A 6 12.66 14.24 -80.25
N ILE A 7 12.50 12.94 -80.18
CA ILE A 7 12.39 12.17 -78.94
C ILE A 7 13.81 11.69 -78.61
N ILE A 8 14.35 12.20 -77.49
CA ILE A 8 15.59 11.71 -76.93
C ILE A 8 15.21 10.69 -75.80
N PRO A 9 15.65 9.42 -75.91
CA PRO A 9 15.49 8.47 -74.81
C PRO A 9 16.54 8.78 -73.77
N VAL A 10 16.13 9.30 -72.64
CA VAL A 10 16.96 9.37 -71.39
C VAL A 10 16.99 7.98 -70.81
N ALA A 11 18.07 7.25 -71.06
CA ALA A 11 18.38 6.04 -70.29
C ALA A 11 18.78 6.44 -68.88
N GLY A 12 17.83 6.41 -67.93
CA GLY A 12 18.11 6.57 -66.56
C GLY A 12 18.79 5.31 -66.01
N ALA A 13 20.10 5.36 -65.85
CA ALA A 13 20.80 4.38 -65.01
C ALA A 13 20.40 4.55 -63.53
N LEU A 14 19.52 3.72 -63.08
CA LEU A 14 19.27 3.53 -61.67
C LEU A 14 20.53 2.90 -61.06
N LEU A 15 21.41 3.73 -60.50
CA LEU A 15 22.42 3.31 -59.56
C LEU A 15 21.66 2.91 -58.27
N LEU A 16 21.36 1.63 -58.15
CA LEU A 16 21.05 1.00 -56.89
C LEU A 16 22.37 1.01 -56.10
N GLY A 17 22.64 2.15 -55.46
CA GLY A 17 23.60 2.21 -54.36
C GLY A 17 23.08 1.27 -53.30
N GLY A 18 23.68 0.10 -53.20
CA GLY A 18 23.43 -0.78 -52.07
C GLY A 18 23.69 0.01 -50.80
N CYS A 19 22.68 0.15 -49.96
CA CYS A 19 22.93 0.49 -48.58
C CYS A 19 23.86 -0.61 -48.05
N GLU A 20 25.09 -0.25 -47.73
CA GLU A 20 25.96 -1.08 -46.95
C GLU A 20 25.25 -1.28 -45.60
N ALA A 21 24.73 -2.48 -45.41
CA ALA A 21 23.99 -2.84 -44.18
C ALA A 21 24.90 -2.88 -42.92
N ASP A 22 26.19 -2.79 -43.11
CA ASP A 22 27.17 -3.01 -42.05
C ASP A 22 27.41 -1.81 -41.13
N HIS A 23 27.10 -0.57 -41.55
CA HIS A 23 27.35 0.60 -40.69
C HIS A 23 26.24 0.92 -39.70
N ARG A 24 25.12 0.22 -39.73
CA ARG A 24 24.05 0.43 -38.75
C ARG A 24 24.41 -0.07 -37.35
N ASN A 25 25.34 -0.99 -37.25
CA ASN A 25 25.74 -1.61 -35.99
C ASN A 25 26.97 -0.95 -35.33
N ASP A 26 27.73 -0.12 -36.09
CA ASP A 26 29.01 0.42 -35.63
C ASP A 26 28.88 1.56 -34.60
N ASN A 27 27.66 2.08 -34.37
CA ASN A 27 27.38 3.16 -33.42
C ASN A 27 26.22 2.82 -32.46
N LEU A 28 25.96 1.54 -32.22
CA LEU A 28 24.97 1.17 -31.24
C LEU A 28 25.53 1.36 -29.82
N PRO A 29 24.73 1.90 -28.89
CA PRO A 29 25.21 2.07 -27.53
C PRO A 29 25.54 0.72 -26.91
N ASP A 30 26.64 0.68 -26.19
CA ASP A 30 27.05 -0.48 -25.40
C ASP A 30 25.94 -0.90 -24.43
N SER A 31 25.91 -2.19 -24.10
CA SER A 31 25.05 -2.72 -23.05
C SER A 31 25.42 -2.09 -21.71
N VAL A 32 24.41 -1.53 -21.04
CA VAL A 32 24.54 -0.91 -19.73
C VAL A 32 23.56 -1.55 -18.76
N VAL A 33 24.04 -1.98 -17.60
CA VAL A 33 23.21 -2.54 -16.53
C VAL A 33 22.91 -1.48 -15.49
N TYR A 34 21.70 -1.51 -14.94
CA TYR A 34 21.22 -0.58 -13.95
C TYR A 34 20.11 -1.17 -13.09
N LEU A 35 19.82 -0.55 -11.94
CA LEU A 35 18.69 -0.89 -11.10
C LEU A 35 17.44 -0.16 -11.56
N LEU A 36 16.31 -0.86 -11.67
CA LEU A 36 15.02 -0.24 -11.94
C LEU A 36 14.51 0.54 -10.72
N GLU A 37 14.74 -0.01 -9.55
CA GLU A 37 14.53 0.62 -8.26
C GLU A 37 15.92 1.09 -7.76
N SER A 38 16.29 2.33 -8.06
CA SER A 38 17.55 2.96 -7.63
C SER A 38 17.30 4.04 -6.60
N ASP A 39 18.37 4.64 -6.08
CA ASP A 39 18.29 5.73 -5.13
C ASP A 39 17.66 5.32 -3.78
N LEU A 40 17.04 6.24 -3.04
CA LEU A 40 16.40 5.93 -1.76
C LEU A 40 15.03 5.27 -1.96
N GLN A 41 14.88 4.06 -1.45
CA GLN A 41 13.65 3.28 -1.51
C GLN A 41 13.18 2.93 -0.10
N LYS A 42 11.87 2.90 0.11
CA LYS A 42 11.25 2.50 1.37
C LYS A 42 10.84 1.04 1.32
N ALA A 43 11.25 0.28 2.32
CA ALA A 43 10.79 -1.09 2.54
C ALA A 43 9.75 -1.07 3.67
N LEU A 44 8.47 -0.97 3.28
CA LEU A 44 7.36 -0.93 4.21
C LEU A 44 7.11 -2.32 4.79
N PHE A 45 7.02 -2.42 6.12
CA PHE A 45 6.56 -3.58 6.84
C PHE A 45 5.56 -3.19 7.94
N TYR A 46 4.74 -4.16 8.38
CA TYR A 46 3.77 -3.94 9.43
C TYR A 46 4.30 -4.40 10.79
N ASP A 47 3.83 -3.73 11.84
CA ASP A 47 4.31 -3.94 13.22
C ASP A 47 4.12 -5.37 13.76
N ILE A 48 3.28 -6.19 13.13
CA ILE A 48 3.06 -7.61 13.46
C ILE A 48 3.91 -8.57 12.62
N GLU A 49 4.56 -8.08 11.56
CA GLU A 49 5.43 -8.92 10.73
C GLU A 49 6.74 -9.26 11.45
N GLU A 50 7.20 -10.49 11.31
CA GLU A 50 8.49 -10.94 11.85
C GLU A 50 9.62 -10.75 10.83
N THR A 51 9.33 -11.04 9.57
CA THR A 51 10.26 -10.87 8.44
C THR A 51 9.51 -10.46 7.19
N ILE A 52 10.16 -9.66 6.33
CA ILE A 52 9.69 -9.38 4.98
C ILE A 52 10.81 -9.54 3.96
N ASP A 53 10.45 -9.89 2.74
CA ASP A 53 11.35 -9.91 1.60
C ASP A 53 11.14 -8.64 0.76
N TYR A 54 12.17 -7.82 0.68
CA TYR A 54 12.21 -6.66 -0.22
C TYR A 54 12.96 -7.04 -1.49
N SER A 55 12.27 -7.02 -2.63
CA SER A 55 12.84 -7.37 -3.93
C SER A 55 12.93 -6.18 -4.86
N PHE A 56 14.03 -6.09 -5.60
CA PHE A 56 14.28 -5.07 -6.62
C PHE A 56 15.02 -5.68 -7.81
N ARG A 57 15.02 -4.99 -8.94
CA ARG A 57 15.46 -5.57 -10.21
C ARG A 57 16.60 -4.81 -10.83
N ALA A 58 17.55 -5.55 -11.41
CA ALA A 58 18.49 -5.02 -12.38
C ALA A 58 18.02 -5.34 -13.80
N PHE A 59 18.30 -4.44 -14.71
CA PHE A 59 17.99 -4.56 -16.12
C PHE A 59 19.22 -4.22 -16.94
N SER A 60 19.38 -4.91 -18.09
CA SER A 60 20.37 -4.58 -19.10
C SER A 60 19.71 -3.92 -20.30
N SER A 61 20.15 -2.71 -20.65
CA SER A 61 19.74 -1.99 -21.83
C SER A 61 20.79 -2.04 -22.91
N GLY A 62 20.40 -1.76 -24.12
CA GLY A 62 21.25 -1.75 -25.30
C GLY A 62 20.60 -2.50 -26.45
N TYR A 63 21.13 -2.33 -27.64
CA TYR A 63 20.64 -3.05 -28.80
C TYR A 63 21.05 -4.53 -28.79
N THR A 64 22.21 -4.80 -28.22
CA THR A 64 22.71 -6.15 -27.99
C THR A 64 23.07 -6.27 -26.52
N VAL A 65 22.32 -7.09 -25.78
CA VAL A 65 22.62 -7.36 -24.37
C VAL A 65 23.88 -8.23 -24.28
N THR A 66 24.89 -7.70 -23.61
CA THR A 66 26.11 -8.48 -23.31
C THR A 66 25.81 -9.39 -22.11
N PRO A 67 25.97 -10.72 -22.26
CA PRO A 67 25.81 -11.63 -21.12
C PRO A 67 26.74 -11.24 -19.98
N SER A 68 26.16 -11.06 -18.81
CA SER A 68 26.89 -10.60 -17.62
C SER A 68 26.37 -11.25 -16.36
N GLU A 69 27.29 -11.67 -15.49
CA GLU A 69 26.97 -11.97 -14.10
C GLU A 69 26.86 -10.67 -13.33
N LEU A 70 25.77 -10.51 -12.58
CA LEU A 70 25.49 -9.37 -11.75
C LEU A 70 25.54 -9.74 -10.28
N GLY A 71 25.94 -8.79 -9.45
CA GLY A 71 25.97 -8.93 -8.01
C GLY A 71 25.47 -7.69 -7.31
N ILE A 72 25.02 -7.87 -6.06
CA ILE A 72 24.71 -6.77 -5.14
C ILE A 72 25.62 -6.92 -3.93
N GLU A 73 26.29 -5.84 -3.55
CA GLU A 73 27.17 -5.78 -2.38
C GLU A 73 26.86 -4.56 -1.50
N LEU A 74 27.16 -4.68 -0.22
CA LEU A 74 27.11 -3.55 0.72
C LEU A 74 28.18 -2.54 0.36
N SER A 75 27.87 -1.25 0.45
CA SER A 75 28.81 -0.19 0.07
C SER A 75 28.66 1.08 0.92
N ASP A 76 29.61 1.28 1.83
CA ASP A 76 29.69 2.50 2.64
C ASP A 76 29.98 3.73 1.78
N ASP A 77 30.65 3.58 0.63
CA ASP A 77 30.89 4.67 -0.31
C ASP A 77 29.57 5.18 -0.91
N VAL A 78 28.61 4.28 -1.20
CA VAL A 78 27.27 4.66 -1.67
C VAL A 78 26.55 5.50 -0.61
N LEU A 79 26.63 5.08 0.65
CA LEU A 79 26.02 5.83 1.76
C LEU A 79 26.65 7.19 1.94
N THR A 80 27.98 7.26 1.92
CA THR A 80 28.73 8.51 2.08
C THR A 80 28.40 9.49 0.94
N ALA A 81 28.45 9.02 -0.30
CA ALA A 81 28.13 9.84 -1.47
C ALA A 81 26.70 10.35 -1.45
N TYR A 82 25.74 9.49 -1.06
CA TYR A 82 24.34 9.89 -0.94
C TYR A 82 24.13 10.98 0.11
N ASN A 83 24.71 10.80 1.31
CA ASN A 83 24.63 11.79 2.40
C ASN A 83 25.21 13.12 1.99
N GLU A 84 26.38 13.13 1.34
CA GLU A 84 27.02 14.35 0.85
C GLU A 84 26.18 15.08 -0.21
N ALA A 85 25.67 14.32 -1.18
CA ALA A 85 24.89 14.90 -2.29
C ALA A 85 23.54 15.48 -1.84
N ASN A 86 22.91 14.87 -0.83
CA ASN A 86 21.54 15.21 -0.39
C ASN A 86 21.52 15.99 0.93
N GLY A 87 22.68 16.21 1.59
CA GLY A 87 22.74 16.87 2.90
C GLY A 87 22.03 16.08 4.01
N THR A 88 22.04 14.75 3.91
CA THR A 88 21.42 13.82 4.88
C THR A 88 22.47 13.21 5.81
N ALA A 89 22.02 12.52 6.85
CA ALA A 89 22.88 11.84 7.84
C ALA A 89 22.42 10.40 8.07
N TYR A 90 22.12 9.68 7.00
CA TYR A 90 21.75 8.28 7.11
C TYR A 90 22.90 7.44 7.67
N THR A 91 22.55 6.41 8.42
CA THR A 91 23.45 5.44 9.03
C THR A 91 23.14 4.04 8.47
N ALA A 92 24.16 3.24 8.23
CA ALA A 92 23.97 1.87 7.78
C ALA A 92 23.23 1.06 8.85
N LEU A 93 22.21 0.31 8.42
CA LEU A 93 21.47 -0.61 9.27
C LEU A 93 22.40 -1.75 9.72
N ASP A 94 22.28 -2.15 10.99
CA ASP A 94 23.09 -3.26 11.53
C ASP A 94 22.82 -4.54 10.73
N PRO A 95 23.86 -5.31 10.32
CA PRO A 95 23.71 -6.56 9.59
C PRO A 95 22.88 -7.63 10.29
N VAL A 96 22.64 -7.54 11.60
CA VAL A 96 21.72 -8.43 12.32
C VAL A 96 20.26 -8.22 11.89
N CYS A 97 19.92 -7.04 11.37
CA CYS A 97 18.58 -6.67 10.98
C CYS A 97 18.17 -7.13 9.58
N TYR A 98 19.07 -7.70 8.79
CA TYR A 98 18.76 -8.12 7.43
C TYR A 98 19.74 -9.20 6.91
N ARG A 99 19.37 -9.82 5.79
CA ARG A 99 20.26 -10.70 5.03
C ARG A 99 20.03 -10.55 3.53
N LEU A 100 21.07 -10.67 2.74
CA LEU A 100 20.98 -10.78 1.28
C LEU A 100 20.60 -12.22 0.92
N VAL A 101 19.34 -12.46 0.55
CA VAL A 101 18.81 -13.79 0.21
C VAL A 101 19.19 -14.16 -1.22
N ASN A 102 19.03 -13.21 -2.14
CA ASN A 102 19.43 -13.35 -3.52
C ASN A 102 20.30 -12.15 -3.91
N SER A 103 21.60 -12.31 -3.84
CA SER A 103 22.60 -11.25 -4.10
C SER A 103 23.34 -11.40 -5.42
N THR A 104 23.09 -12.47 -6.20
CA THR A 104 23.70 -12.73 -7.50
C THR A 104 22.66 -13.09 -8.53
N GLY A 105 22.94 -12.81 -9.80
CA GLY A 105 22.06 -13.12 -10.91
C GLY A 105 22.78 -12.91 -12.24
N SER A 106 22.12 -13.17 -13.34
CA SER A 106 22.69 -12.97 -14.68
C SER A 106 21.69 -12.29 -15.59
N VAL A 107 22.21 -11.63 -16.62
CA VAL A 107 21.43 -11.05 -17.72
C VAL A 107 22.04 -11.50 -19.05
N ASP A 108 21.18 -11.72 -20.04
CA ASP A 108 21.52 -12.03 -21.41
C ASP A 108 20.43 -11.49 -22.37
N ALA A 109 20.53 -11.80 -23.64
CA ALA A 109 19.60 -11.32 -24.67
C ALA A 109 18.17 -11.87 -24.48
N ASP A 110 18.03 -13.08 -23.97
CA ASP A 110 16.74 -13.73 -23.72
C ASP A 110 16.15 -13.35 -22.36
N HIS A 111 17.04 -13.04 -21.40
CA HIS A 111 16.70 -12.68 -20.03
C HIS A 111 17.40 -11.36 -19.64
N PRO A 112 16.90 -10.21 -20.09
CA PRO A 112 17.55 -8.91 -19.89
C PRO A 112 17.42 -8.36 -18.47
N SER A 113 16.77 -9.07 -17.55
CA SER A 113 16.56 -8.64 -16.17
C SER A 113 16.80 -9.76 -15.17
N THR A 114 17.23 -9.39 -13.96
CA THR A 114 17.33 -10.29 -12.81
C THR A 114 16.80 -9.60 -11.56
N THR A 115 16.38 -10.38 -10.56
CA THR A 115 15.81 -9.90 -9.31
C THR A 115 16.76 -10.19 -8.16
N PHE A 116 16.99 -9.20 -7.32
CA PHE A 116 17.68 -9.32 -6.05
C PHE A 116 16.70 -9.26 -4.90
N THR A 117 17.03 -9.88 -3.78
CA THR A 117 16.14 -9.90 -2.60
C THR A 117 16.95 -9.71 -1.32
N VAL A 118 16.50 -8.75 -0.52
CA VAL A 118 16.94 -8.51 0.85
C VAL A 118 15.81 -8.91 1.76
N GLN A 119 16.05 -9.83 2.68
CA GLN A 119 15.11 -10.12 3.75
C GLN A 119 15.42 -9.25 4.95
N LEU A 120 14.41 -8.55 5.45
CA LEU A 120 14.48 -7.76 6.68
C LEU A 120 14.02 -8.60 7.87
N ASP A 121 14.74 -8.56 8.97
CA ASP A 121 14.29 -9.03 10.28
C ASP A 121 13.55 -7.89 10.98
N CYS A 122 12.22 -7.89 10.82
CA CYS A 122 11.36 -6.84 11.37
C CYS A 122 11.41 -6.83 12.91
N SER A 123 11.64 -7.99 13.54
CA SER A 123 11.74 -8.10 15.00
C SER A 123 12.98 -7.40 15.53
N ALA A 124 14.12 -7.54 14.86
CA ALA A 124 15.36 -6.85 15.21
C ALA A 124 15.25 -5.34 14.90
N ILE A 125 14.65 -4.98 13.76
CA ILE A 125 14.48 -3.58 13.34
C ILE A 125 13.59 -2.82 14.32
N LYS A 126 12.49 -3.41 14.82
CA LYS A 126 11.59 -2.80 15.82
C LYS A 126 12.32 -2.40 17.12
N GLN A 127 13.44 -3.03 17.46
CA GLN A 127 14.21 -2.69 18.67
C GLN A 127 15.02 -1.38 18.51
N LEU A 128 15.20 -0.89 17.28
CA LEU A 128 15.97 0.33 17.04
C LEU A 128 15.17 1.62 17.37
N GLY A 129 13.85 1.53 17.43
CA GLY A 129 12.97 2.67 17.70
C GLY A 129 12.76 3.54 16.47
N ASP A 130 13.46 4.67 16.37
CA ASP A 130 13.35 5.57 15.21
C ASP A 130 14.09 5.00 13.99
N LEU A 131 13.35 4.66 12.94
CA LEU A 131 13.87 4.04 11.72
C LEU A 131 14.23 5.05 10.62
N THR A 132 13.91 6.32 10.80
CA THR A 132 14.01 7.35 9.74
C THR A 132 15.42 7.58 9.24
N SER A 133 16.43 7.26 10.06
CA SER A 133 17.85 7.50 9.75
C SER A 133 18.62 6.26 9.30
N TYR A 134 18.00 5.08 9.27
CA TYR A 134 18.70 3.84 8.92
C TYR A 134 18.44 3.42 7.47
N VAL A 135 19.50 2.96 6.78
CA VAL A 135 19.41 2.45 5.41
C VAL A 135 20.32 1.26 5.20
N ILE A 136 20.02 0.40 4.23
CA ILE A 136 20.90 -0.63 3.71
C ILE A 136 21.48 -0.11 2.39
N PRO A 137 22.74 0.32 2.34
CA PRO A 137 23.37 0.83 1.13
C PRO A 137 23.92 -0.31 0.28
N LEU A 138 23.41 -0.44 -0.95
CA LEU A 138 23.79 -1.51 -1.87
C LEU A 138 24.28 -0.93 -3.20
N ARG A 139 25.29 -1.58 -3.77
CA ARG A 139 25.84 -1.29 -5.09
C ARG A 139 25.66 -2.48 -6.01
N LEU A 140 25.25 -2.20 -7.26
CA LEU A 140 25.24 -3.17 -8.34
C LEU A 140 26.65 -3.37 -8.88
N THR A 141 27.05 -4.61 -9.07
CA THR A 141 28.30 -5.00 -9.72
C THR A 141 28.01 -5.83 -10.97
N SER A 142 28.92 -5.83 -11.93
CA SER A 142 28.80 -6.58 -13.18
C SER A 142 30.14 -7.11 -13.63
N SER A 143 30.16 -8.33 -14.17
CA SER A 143 31.37 -8.97 -14.68
C SER A 143 31.84 -8.46 -16.05
N SER A 144 30.90 -7.99 -16.89
CA SER A 144 31.16 -7.71 -18.30
C SER A 144 30.56 -6.40 -18.80
N SER A 145 29.31 -6.11 -18.42
CA SER A 145 28.64 -4.88 -18.83
C SER A 145 29.02 -3.69 -17.97
N LYS A 146 29.00 -2.50 -18.55
CA LYS A 146 29.16 -1.25 -17.76
C LYS A 146 27.94 -1.07 -16.85
N VAL A 147 28.19 -0.74 -15.59
CA VAL A 147 27.12 -0.31 -14.67
C VAL A 147 26.86 1.18 -14.87
N ASN A 148 25.60 1.58 -14.90
CA ASN A 148 25.20 2.98 -14.89
C ASN A 148 25.53 3.61 -13.53
N GLU A 149 26.29 4.71 -13.54
CA GLU A 149 26.79 5.34 -12.30
C GLU A 149 25.65 5.98 -11.47
N GLU A 150 24.61 6.51 -12.14
CA GLU A 150 23.48 7.17 -11.47
C GLU A 150 22.43 6.15 -10.98
N LEU A 151 22.27 5.03 -11.68
CA LEU A 151 21.27 4.01 -11.39
C LEU A 151 21.89 2.69 -10.88
N GLY A 152 23.14 2.72 -10.47
CA GLY A 152 23.90 1.56 -10.04
C GLY A 152 23.88 1.32 -8.52
N SER A 153 23.08 2.07 -7.78
CA SER A 153 22.98 1.93 -6.32
C SER A 153 21.57 2.12 -5.80
N ILE A 154 21.32 1.55 -4.62
CA ILE A 154 20.04 1.65 -3.91
C ILE A 154 20.32 1.76 -2.42
N LEU A 155 19.55 2.62 -1.73
CA LEU A 155 19.49 2.70 -0.29
C LEU A 155 18.10 2.23 0.15
N ILE A 156 18.01 1.16 0.92
CA ILE A 156 16.73 0.62 1.39
C ILE A 156 16.51 1.10 2.82
N ASN A 157 15.52 1.98 3.00
CA ASN A 157 15.11 2.49 4.32
C ASN A 157 13.92 1.66 4.83
N PRO A 158 14.04 0.94 5.96
CA PRO A 158 12.91 0.24 6.56
C PRO A 158 11.90 1.25 7.10
N GLU A 159 10.63 1.06 6.78
CA GLU A 159 9.52 1.87 7.26
C GLU A 159 8.47 0.99 7.92
N MET A 160 8.15 1.25 9.18
CA MET A 160 7.14 0.48 9.91
C MET A 160 5.80 1.21 9.92
N ALA A 161 4.74 0.47 9.59
CA ALA A 161 3.36 0.92 9.75
C ALA A 161 2.67 0.12 10.85
N GLU A 162 1.82 0.79 11.63
CA GLU A 162 0.97 0.12 12.61
C GLU A 162 -0.24 -0.52 11.94
N THR A 163 -0.59 -1.72 12.40
CA THR A 163 -1.82 -2.40 12.00
C THR A 163 -2.96 -2.01 12.93
N GLN A 164 -3.97 -1.34 12.39
CA GLN A 164 -5.13 -0.91 13.17
C GLN A 164 -6.44 -1.28 12.48
N VAL A 165 -7.41 -1.76 13.28
CA VAL A 165 -8.80 -1.83 12.85
C VAL A 165 -9.49 -0.54 13.26
N LEU A 166 -10.10 0.10 12.30
CA LEU A 166 -10.84 1.35 12.42
C LEU A 166 -12.34 1.10 12.27
N VAL A 167 -13.15 2.05 12.70
CA VAL A 167 -14.61 1.99 12.58
C VAL A 167 -15.11 3.14 11.73
N ARG A 168 -15.97 2.84 10.75
CA ARG A 168 -16.60 3.89 9.95
C ARG A 168 -17.68 4.61 10.75
N ASN A 169 -17.75 5.91 10.56
CA ASN A 169 -18.75 6.77 11.19
C ASN A 169 -18.76 6.69 12.73
N ALA A 170 -17.58 6.53 13.35
CA ALA A 170 -17.47 6.57 14.80
C ALA A 170 -18.11 7.85 15.38
N GLY A 171 -18.70 7.73 16.56
CA GLY A 171 -19.48 8.80 17.20
C GLY A 171 -20.99 8.63 16.99
N VAL A 172 -21.74 9.73 17.07
CA VAL A 172 -23.21 9.71 17.00
C VAL A 172 -23.68 9.78 15.53
N VAL A 173 -24.48 8.79 15.14
CA VAL A 173 -25.10 8.68 13.83
C VAL A 173 -26.62 8.78 13.97
N GLU A 174 -27.22 9.80 13.37
CA GLU A 174 -28.68 9.96 13.34
C GLU A 174 -29.31 8.97 12.35
N CYS A 175 -30.22 8.15 12.81
CA CYS A 175 -30.85 7.09 12.03
C CYS A 175 -32.37 7.25 11.98
N ASP A 176 -32.92 7.21 10.77
CA ASP A 176 -34.35 7.08 10.52
C ASP A 176 -34.67 5.65 10.05
N LEU A 177 -35.37 4.91 10.87
CA LEU A 177 -35.81 3.56 10.55
C LEU A 177 -37.11 3.51 9.70
N GLY A 178 -37.51 4.64 9.10
CA GLY A 178 -38.75 4.72 8.28
C GLY A 178 -38.78 3.69 7.16
N SER A 179 -37.68 3.56 6.42
CA SER A 179 -37.52 2.71 5.22
C SER A 179 -36.68 1.46 5.43
N SER A 180 -35.80 1.43 6.43
CA SER A 180 -34.92 0.27 6.74
C SER A 180 -35.06 -0.14 8.18
N GLN A 181 -34.82 -1.43 8.45
CA GLN A 181 -34.73 -2.00 9.80
C GLN A 181 -33.33 -2.45 10.14
N THR A 182 -32.40 -2.30 9.21
CA THR A 182 -31.01 -2.74 9.36
C THR A 182 -30.07 -1.57 9.51
N LEU A 183 -29.16 -1.67 10.48
CA LEU A 183 -28.05 -0.74 10.69
C LEU A 183 -26.75 -1.49 10.46
N ASP A 184 -25.84 -0.88 9.72
CA ASP A 184 -24.54 -1.47 9.36
C ASP A 184 -23.44 -0.89 10.23
N PHE A 185 -22.69 -1.77 10.92
CA PHE A 185 -21.48 -1.42 11.63
C PHE A 185 -20.27 -1.94 10.84
N THR A 186 -19.45 -1.03 10.33
CA THR A 186 -18.31 -1.39 9.50
C THR A 186 -16.98 -1.20 10.22
N ALA A 187 -16.30 -2.29 10.48
CA ALA A 187 -14.89 -2.32 10.85
C ALA A 187 -14.03 -2.40 9.59
N TYR A 188 -12.91 -1.66 9.54
CA TYR A 188 -12.05 -1.66 8.36
C TYR A 188 -10.58 -1.47 8.70
N VAL A 189 -9.71 -1.82 7.75
CA VAL A 189 -8.27 -1.59 7.77
C VAL A 189 -7.83 -0.83 6.53
N GLU A 190 -6.74 -0.06 6.62
CA GLU A 190 -6.21 0.74 5.49
C GLU A 190 -5.11 0.02 4.70
N PHE A 191 -4.84 -1.24 5.03
CA PHE A 191 -3.84 -2.07 4.39
C PHE A 191 -4.45 -3.35 3.80
N ASP A 192 -3.67 -4.09 3.02
CA ASP A 192 -4.07 -5.40 2.51
C ASP A 192 -3.98 -6.45 3.62
N ASN A 193 -5.13 -6.88 4.13
CA ASN A 193 -5.18 -7.87 5.19
C ASN A 193 -4.69 -9.23 4.69
N LYS A 194 -3.58 -9.71 5.22
CA LYS A 194 -2.97 -11.01 4.93
C LYS A 194 -3.18 -12.03 6.05
N TRP A 195 -3.78 -11.62 7.16
CA TRP A 195 -3.87 -12.38 8.39
C TRP A 195 -5.29 -12.84 8.69
N GLU A 196 -5.42 -14.03 9.22
CA GLU A 196 -6.67 -14.51 9.82
C GLU A 196 -6.83 -13.86 11.19
N THR A 197 -7.94 -13.17 11.40
CA THR A 197 -8.20 -12.45 12.65
C THR A 197 -9.58 -12.76 13.20
N THR A 198 -9.72 -12.61 14.51
CA THR A 198 -11.01 -12.67 15.19
C THR A 198 -11.32 -11.32 15.80
N THR A 199 -12.49 -10.78 15.48
CA THR A 199 -12.96 -9.48 15.95
C THR A 199 -14.09 -9.66 16.94
N GLU A 200 -13.98 -9.00 18.10
CA GLU A 200 -15.02 -8.96 19.13
C GLU A 200 -15.75 -7.62 19.11
N TYR A 201 -17.05 -7.71 19.21
CA TYR A 201 -17.95 -6.57 19.31
C TYR A 201 -18.70 -6.62 20.64
N VAL A 202 -18.95 -5.44 21.22
CA VAL A 202 -19.89 -5.26 22.33
C VAL A 202 -20.91 -4.21 21.97
N TYR A 203 -22.15 -4.37 22.45
CA TYR A 203 -23.22 -3.42 22.14
C TYR A 203 -24.25 -3.39 23.26
N GLY A 204 -25.09 -2.34 23.26
CA GLY A 204 -26.20 -2.16 24.19
C GLY A 204 -25.84 -1.31 25.42
N ASP A 205 -26.49 -1.62 26.55
CA ASP A 205 -26.58 -0.74 27.71
C ASP A 205 -25.22 -0.41 28.32
N GLU A 206 -24.32 -1.40 28.47
CA GLU A 206 -23.00 -1.21 29.08
C GLU A 206 -22.16 -0.17 28.31
N VAL A 207 -22.15 -0.27 26.98
CA VAL A 207 -21.42 0.66 26.10
C VAL A 207 -22.05 2.05 26.15
N LEU A 208 -23.38 2.12 26.16
CA LEU A 208 -24.11 3.38 26.20
C LEU A 208 -23.96 4.10 27.54
N ASP A 209 -24.03 3.38 28.66
CA ASP A 209 -23.87 3.94 29.99
C ASP A 209 -22.46 4.50 30.18
N ALA A 210 -21.43 3.80 29.71
CA ALA A 210 -20.06 4.28 29.72
C ALA A 210 -19.93 5.59 28.91
N TYR A 211 -20.49 5.63 27.69
CA TYR A 211 -20.50 6.83 26.86
C TYR A 211 -21.24 7.99 27.51
N ASN A 212 -22.44 7.75 28.06
CA ASN A 212 -23.24 8.76 28.75
C ASN A 212 -22.48 9.37 29.94
N ALA A 213 -21.79 8.53 30.71
CA ALA A 213 -21.00 8.96 31.86
C ALA A 213 -19.80 9.82 31.43
N GLU A 214 -19.09 9.43 30.38
CA GLU A 214 -17.91 10.15 29.87
C GLU A 214 -18.27 11.51 29.26
N HIS A 215 -19.38 11.58 28.50
CA HIS A 215 -19.75 12.76 27.73
C HIS A 215 -20.84 13.62 28.39
N GLY A 216 -21.36 13.20 29.58
CA GLY A 216 -22.42 13.91 30.27
C GLY A 216 -23.76 13.92 29.52
N THR A 217 -24.02 12.89 28.71
CA THR A 217 -25.25 12.71 27.94
C THR A 217 -26.23 11.79 28.69
N ASN A 218 -27.49 11.74 28.22
CA ASN A 218 -28.54 10.90 28.78
C ASN A 218 -29.31 10.18 27.67
N TYR A 219 -28.58 9.56 26.75
CA TYR A 219 -29.19 8.78 25.68
C TYR A 219 -29.93 7.57 26.27
N LEU A 220 -31.13 7.28 25.71
CA LEU A 220 -31.98 6.18 26.15
C LEU A 220 -31.57 4.90 25.38
N PRO A 221 -31.24 3.80 26.08
CA PRO A 221 -30.89 2.56 25.40
C PRO A 221 -32.07 1.97 24.62
N ILE A 222 -31.76 1.31 23.50
CA ILE A 222 -32.73 0.50 22.78
C ILE A 222 -32.99 -0.79 23.57
N PRO A 223 -34.25 -1.28 23.70
CA PRO A 223 -34.50 -2.57 24.33
C PRO A 223 -33.69 -3.70 23.68
N THR A 224 -32.98 -4.49 24.47
CA THR A 224 -32.09 -5.55 23.98
C THR A 224 -32.83 -6.62 23.16
N ASP A 225 -34.09 -6.90 23.51
CA ASP A 225 -34.94 -7.84 22.79
C ASP A 225 -35.46 -7.29 21.45
N ALA A 226 -35.29 -6.01 21.18
CA ALA A 226 -35.59 -5.37 19.88
C ALA A 226 -34.44 -5.47 18.89
N VAL A 227 -33.27 -6.01 19.27
CA VAL A 227 -32.06 -6.02 18.45
C VAL A 227 -31.63 -7.44 18.15
N THR A 228 -31.41 -7.76 16.87
CA THR A 228 -30.75 -8.99 16.44
C THR A 228 -29.41 -8.61 15.78
N PHE A 229 -28.31 -9.18 16.29
CA PHE A 229 -26.97 -8.91 15.81
C PHE A 229 -26.39 -10.05 14.99
N THR A 230 -25.88 -9.74 13.79
CA THR A 230 -25.15 -10.65 12.93
C THR A 230 -23.73 -10.09 12.76
N PRO A 231 -22.73 -10.63 13.48
CA PRO A 231 -21.36 -10.16 13.41
C PRO A 231 -20.69 -10.59 12.09
N ALA A 232 -19.80 -9.75 11.57
CA ALA A 232 -18.88 -10.06 10.51
C ALA A 232 -17.44 -10.11 11.01
N GLN A 233 -16.61 -10.92 10.37
CA GLN A 233 -15.19 -11.01 10.64
C GLN A 233 -14.38 -10.36 9.51
N LEU A 234 -13.23 -9.80 9.85
CA LEU A 234 -12.30 -9.24 8.87
C LEU A 234 -11.51 -10.38 8.21
N GLU A 235 -11.99 -10.87 7.10
CA GLU A 235 -11.41 -12.00 6.38
C GLU A 235 -10.11 -11.62 5.67
N VAL A 236 -9.24 -12.61 5.43
CA VAL A 236 -8.03 -12.47 4.61
C VAL A 236 -8.39 -11.95 3.21
N GLY A 237 -7.64 -10.96 2.74
CA GLY A 237 -7.86 -10.29 1.46
C GLY A 237 -9.01 -9.28 1.45
N LYS A 238 -9.69 -9.08 2.58
CA LYS A 238 -10.72 -8.05 2.74
C LYS A 238 -10.21 -6.90 3.59
N ARG A 239 -10.62 -5.71 3.24
CA ARG A 239 -10.32 -4.50 4.00
C ARG A 239 -11.46 -4.05 4.90
N GLU A 240 -12.64 -4.68 4.80
CA GLU A 240 -13.85 -4.32 5.55
C GLU A 240 -14.60 -5.55 6.03
N ALA A 241 -15.21 -5.40 7.20
CA ALA A 241 -16.17 -6.34 7.78
C ALA A 241 -17.44 -5.55 8.14
N VAL A 242 -18.57 -5.91 7.55
CA VAL A 242 -19.86 -5.25 7.78
C VAL A 242 -20.74 -6.15 8.61
N SER A 243 -20.90 -5.79 9.89
CA SER A 243 -21.82 -6.41 10.81
C SER A 243 -23.20 -5.76 10.73
N HIS A 244 -24.26 -6.53 10.89
CA HIS A 244 -25.63 -6.06 10.72
C HIS A 244 -26.42 -6.13 12.02
N PHE A 245 -27.17 -5.06 12.32
CA PHE A 245 -28.13 -5.00 13.40
C PHE A 245 -29.53 -4.86 12.81
N GLU A 246 -30.39 -5.86 13.03
CA GLU A 246 -31.81 -5.80 12.65
C GLU A 246 -32.62 -5.30 13.85
N ILE A 247 -33.48 -4.29 13.63
CA ILE A 247 -34.26 -3.63 14.66
C ILE A 247 -35.72 -4.01 14.51
N ASP A 248 -36.31 -4.68 15.53
CA ASP A 248 -37.73 -4.96 15.61
C ASP A 248 -38.49 -3.71 16.12
N LYS A 249 -39.01 -2.93 15.19
CA LYS A 249 -39.75 -1.68 15.51
C LYS A 249 -41.00 -1.92 16.34
N SER A 250 -41.59 -3.12 16.32
CA SER A 250 -42.81 -3.41 17.08
C SER A 250 -42.59 -3.39 18.59
N LYS A 251 -41.34 -3.49 19.02
CA LYS A 251 -40.91 -3.43 20.43
C LYS A 251 -40.54 -2.04 20.89
N LEU A 252 -40.55 -1.07 19.97
CA LEU A 252 -40.19 0.31 20.27
C LEU A 252 -41.43 1.16 20.45
N THR A 253 -41.42 2.10 21.39
CA THR A 253 -42.50 3.03 21.61
C THR A 253 -42.37 4.18 20.62
N PRO A 254 -43.43 4.52 19.85
CA PRO A 254 -43.44 5.70 18.99
C PRO A 254 -43.12 7.01 19.76
N ASP A 255 -42.61 8.01 19.06
CA ASP A 255 -42.25 9.34 19.58
C ASP A 255 -41.15 9.34 20.64
N ARG A 256 -40.32 8.31 20.68
CA ARG A 256 -39.09 8.26 21.49
C ARG A 256 -37.88 8.10 20.60
N PHE A 257 -36.77 8.69 21.05
CA PHE A 257 -35.44 8.41 20.52
C PHE A 257 -34.82 7.31 21.34
N TYR A 258 -34.23 6.35 20.66
CA TYR A 258 -33.44 5.27 21.24
C TYR A 258 -32.03 5.31 20.71
N THR A 259 -31.08 4.79 21.47
CA THR A 259 -29.70 4.71 21.01
C THR A 259 -29.20 3.29 21.14
N LEU A 260 -28.71 2.74 20.01
CA LEU A 260 -27.91 1.52 19.99
C LEU A 260 -26.45 1.93 19.97
N ALA A 261 -25.73 1.68 21.07
CA ALA A 261 -24.29 1.85 21.12
C ALA A 261 -23.59 0.55 20.74
N VAL A 262 -22.63 0.65 19.81
CA VAL A 262 -21.84 -0.49 19.33
C VAL A 262 -20.37 -0.13 19.40
N GLN A 263 -19.56 -0.99 20.00
CA GLN A 263 -18.13 -0.80 20.11
C GLN A 263 -17.35 -1.98 19.53
N LEU A 264 -16.33 -1.68 18.77
CA LEU A 264 -15.28 -2.63 18.39
C LEU A 264 -14.38 -2.82 19.61
N LYS A 265 -14.47 -3.98 20.27
CA LYS A 265 -13.80 -4.23 21.57
C LYS A 265 -12.35 -4.67 21.40
N SER A 266 -12.13 -5.67 20.55
CA SER A 266 -10.80 -6.24 20.32
C SER A 266 -10.69 -6.90 18.95
N ASN A 267 -9.45 -7.06 18.51
CA ASN A 267 -9.06 -7.92 17.39
C ASN A 267 -7.87 -8.77 17.85
N SER A 268 -7.78 -10.02 17.36
CA SER A 268 -6.74 -10.95 17.83
C SER A 268 -5.32 -10.55 17.40
N GLU A 269 -5.19 -9.81 16.30
CA GLU A 269 -3.89 -9.48 15.71
C GLU A 269 -3.63 -7.97 15.68
N PHE A 270 -4.67 -7.17 15.41
CA PHE A 270 -4.52 -5.75 15.13
C PHE A 270 -4.91 -4.90 16.34
N LYS A 271 -4.27 -3.76 16.49
CA LYS A 271 -4.68 -2.74 17.46
C LYS A 271 -6.05 -2.19 17.08
N ILE A 272 -6.80 -1.71 18.07
CA ILE A 272 -8.05 -1.00 17.83
C ILE A 272 -7.75 0.50 17.77
N GLY A 273 -8.28 1.17 16.75
CA GLY A 273 -8.20 2.62 16.63
C GLY A 273 -8.92 3.33 17.78
N ALA A 274 -8.54 4.57 18.04
CA ALA A 274 -9.04 5.35 19.17
C ALA A 274 -10.57 5.55 19.10
N ASP A 275 -11.07 5.85 17.90
CA ASP A 275 -12.50 6.07 17.64
C ASP A 275 -13.16 4.75 17.22
N ASN A 276 -13.57 3.95 18.18
CA ASN A 276 -14.02 2.57 17.98
C ASN A 276 -15.50 2.34 18.31
N THR A 277 -16.27 3.39 18.58
CA THR A 277 -17.66 3.31 19.04
C THR A 277 -18.59 4.10 18.12
N VAL A 278 -19.71 3.49 17.74
CA VAL A 278 -20.82 4.15 17.01
C VAL A 278 -22.07 4.13 17.86
N LEU A 279 -22.73 5.27 17.96
CA LEU A 279 -24.02 5.42 18.60
C LEU A 279 -25.07 5.71 17.54
N TYR A 280 -25.89 4.73 17.21
CA TYR A 280 -27.03 4.92 16.33
C TYR A 280 -28.17 5.56 17.09
N HIS A 281 -28.38 6.87 16.89
CA HIS A 281 -29.48 7.61 17.49
C HIS A 281 -30.72 7.47 16.62
N ILE A 282 -31.67 6.68 17.07
CA ILE A 282 -32.76 6.12 16.27
C ILE A 282 -34.04 6.88 16.52
N ALA A 283 -34.61 7.47 15.47
CA ALA A 283 -35.96 8.04 15.45
C ALA A 283 -36.95 7.11 14.71
N LEU A 284 -38.07 6.83 15.31
CA LEU A 284 -39.15 6.05 14.66
C LEU A 284 -40.05 6.86 13.78
N ASN A 285 -40.16 8.16 14.04
CA ASN A 285 -41.04 9.08 13.29
C ASN A 285 -40.18 10.06 12.47
N PRO A 286 -40.21 9.98 11.12
CA PRO A 286 -39.40 10.84 10.26
C PRO A 286 -39.75 12.34 10.39
N LEU A 287 -40.88 12.68 10.97
CA LEU A 287 -41.27 14.10 11.24
C LEU A 287 -40.35 14.74 12.31
N PHE A 288 -39.68 13.94 13.14
CA PHE A 288 -38.79 14.45 14.18
C PHE A 288 -37.30 14.52 13.75
N THR A 289 -36.94 13.93 12.64
CA THR A 289 -35.54 13.99 12.12
C THR A 289 -35.23 15.30 11.42
N ASP A 290 -36.27 16.01 10.90
CA ASP A 290 -36.09 17.26 10.20
C ASP A 290 -36.20 18.46 11.16
N ARG A 291 -35.09 18.77 11.83
CA ARG A 291 -34.98 19.95 12.73
C ARG A 291 -35.32 21.27 12.04
N SER A 292 -35.26 21.34 10.70
CA SER A 292 -35.61 22.55 9.95
C SER A 292 -37.10 22.84 9.96
N LYS A 293 -37.91 21.87 10.34
CA LYS A 293 -39.39 21.98 10.43
C LYS A 293 -39.93 22.28 11.84
N TRP A 294 -39.02 22.43 12.81
CA TRP A 294 -39.40 22.88 14.17
C TRP A 294 -39.60 24.40 14.14
N ILE A 295 -40.77 24.83 13.67
CA ILE A 295 -41.25 26.20 13.83
C ILE A 295 -42.06 26.21 15.12
N LEU A 296 -41.53 26.87 16.16
CA LEU A 296 -42.25 27.30 17.31
C LEU A 296 -42.99 28.60 16.99
#